data_d170fd448c00d19084d59715d036c3bd
#
_entry.id   d170fd448c00d19084d59715d036c3bd
#
_cell.length_a   1.000
_cell.length_b   1.000
_cell.length_c   1.000
_cell.angle_alpha   90.00
_cell.angle_beta   90.00
_cell.angle_gamma   90.00
#
_symmetry.space_group_name_H-M   'P 1'
#
loop_
_entity.id
_entity.type
_entity.pdbx_description
1 polymer ?
#
loop_
_entity_poly.entity_id
_entity_poly.type
_entity_poly.pdbx_seq_one_letter_code
_entity_poly.pdbx_strand_id
1 'polypeptide(L)' 'MAAVDGRVAAVVAAADAAVGRGLHAQDVLRAMMPAVEGKGGGKPTLARGGGPAVGGIPAGLEAGLARVRELLGS' A
#
# COMPACT_ATOMS: atom_id res chain seq x y z
N MET A 1 6.48 0.01 4.10
CA MET A 1 6.44 1.40 4.59
C MET A 1 7.66 1.70 5.45
N ALA A 2 8.13 2.91 5.38
CA ALA A 2 9.24 3.37 6.21
C ALA A 2 9.07 4.85 6.53
N ALA A 3 9.62 5.28 7.67
CA ALA A 3 9.70 6.68 8.04
C ALA A 3 11.04 7.24 7.54
N VAL A 4 11.00 8.31 6.76
CA VAL A 4 12.19 8.98 6.22
C VAL A 4 12.04 10.48 6.47
N ASP A 5 12.95 11.06 7.23
CA ASP A 5 12.96 12.50 7.58
C ASP A 5 11.59 12.98 8.10
N GLY A 6 10.95 12.19 8.96
CA GLY A 6 9.66 12.53 9.54
C GLY A 6 8.48 12.36 8.61
N ARG A 7 8.66 11.70 7.48
CA ARG A 7 7.59 11.40 6.52
C ARG A 7 7.52 9.90 6.26
N VAL A 8 6.38 9.44 5.77
CA VAL A 8 6.19 8.05 5.37
C VAL A 8 6.52 7.89 3.89
N ALA A 9 7.31 6.90 3.58
CA ALA A 9 7.50 6.42 2.21
C ALA A 9 6.97 4.99 2.13
N ALA A 10 6.17 4.70 1.12
CA ALA A 10 5.58 3.39 0.95
C ALA A 10 5.80 2.87 -0.47
N VAL A 11 6.11 1.59 -0.57
CA VAL A 11 6.22 0.90 -1.85
C VAL A 11 5.49 -0.43 -1.72
N VAL A 12 4.69 -0.76 -2.73
CA VAL A 12 4.02 -2.05 -2.83
C VAL A 12 4.38 -2.65 -4.18
N ALA A 13 4.80 -3.90 -4.18
CA ALA A 13 5.13 -4.63 -5.41
C ALA A 13 4.32 -5.92 -5.45
N ALA A 14 3.87 -6.30 -6.64
CA ALA A 14 3.14 -7.54 -6.86
C ALA A 14 3.69 -8.26 -8.09
N ALA A 15 3.91 -9.57 -7.97
CA ALA A 15 4.35 -10.37 -9.10
C ALA A 15 3.24 -10.49 -10.14
N ASP A 16 3.62 -10.72 -11.40
CA ASP A 16 2.65 -10.84 -12.50
C ASP A 16 1.59 -11.92 -12.22
N ALA A 17 1.99 -13.04 -11.64
CA ALA A 17 1.06 -14.09 -11.28
C ALA A 17 0.01 -13.62 -10.25
N ALA A 18 0.42 -12.81 -9.30
CA ALA A 18 -0.48 -12.25 -8.29
C ALA A 18 -1.43 -11.21 -8.92
N VAL A 19 -0.92 -10.38 -9.83
CA VAL A 19 -1.74 -9.41 -10.57
C VAL A 19 -2.83 -10.13 -11.37
N GLY A 20 -2.48 -11.23 -12.01
CA GLY A 20 -3.45 -12.04 -12.76
C GLY A 20 -4.54 -12.63 -11.86
N ARG A 21 -4.32 -12.73 -10.57
CA ARG A 21 -5.30 -13.21 -9.58
C ARG A 21 -6.08 -12.08 -8.92
N GLY A 22 -5.87 -10.85 -9.35
CA GLY A 22 -6.58 -9.69 -8.84
C GLY A 22 -5.82 -8.86 -7.81
N LEU A 23 -4.60 -9.22 -7.47
CA LEU A 23 -3.78 -8.46 -6.53
C LEU A 23 -3.05 -7.35 -7.27
N HIS A 24 -3.56 -6.14 -7.18
CA HIS A 24 -2.96 -4.97 -7.81
C HIS A 24 -2.26 -4.11 -6.75
N ALA A 25 -0.97 -3.81 -6.97
CA ALA A 25 -0.17 -3.05 -6.01
C ALA A 25 -0.78 -1.68 -5.72
N GLN A 26 -1.32 -0.99 -6.73
CA GLN A 26 -1.93 0.32 -6.51
C GLN A 26 -3.18 0.26 -5.63
N ASP A 27 -3.96 -0.82 -5.69
CA ASP A 27 -5.14 -0.99 -4.84
C ASP A 27 -4.73 -1.18 -3.37
N VAL A 28 -3.70 -1.97 -3.15
CA VAL A 28 -3.15 -2.16 -1.80
C VAL A 28 -2.62 -0.84 -1.26
N LEU A 29 -1.87 -0.11 -2.07
CA LEU A 29 -1.32 1.19 -1.66
C LEU A 29 -2.44 2.18 -1.31
N ARG A 30 -3.50 2.25 -2.11
CA ARG A 30 -4.64 3.12 -1.83
C ARG A 30 -5.31 2.82 -0.49
N ALA A 31 -5.36 1.55 -0.12
CA ALA A 31 -5.90 1.15 1.19
C ALA A 31 -5.01 1.61 2.35
N MET A 32 -3.71 1.73 2.10
CA MET A 32 -2.73 2.13 3.11
C MET A 32 -2.65 3.65 3.32
N MET A 33 -2.87 4.42 2.27
CA MET A 33 -2.61 5.86 2.29
C MET A 33 -3.43 6.67 3.30
N PRO A 34 -4.74 6.40 3.51
CA PRO A 34 -5.50 7.17 4.50
C PRO A 34 -4.91 7.13 5.91
N ALA A 35 -4.31 6.01 6.30
CA ALA A 35 -3.72 5.85 7.63
C ALA A 35 -2.52 6.77 7.86
N VAL A 36 -1.81 7.16 6.80
CA VAL A 36 -0.65 8.04 6.86
C VAL A 36 -0.94 9.43 6.28
N GLU A 37 -2.21 9.71 6.01
CA GLU A 37 -2.67 10.97 5.42
C GLU A 37 -1.95 11.27 4.10
N GLY A 38 -1.69 10.21 3.34
CA GLY A 38 -0.84 10.28 2.16
C GLY A 38 -1.57 10.11 0.86
N LYS A 39 -0.79 10.18 -0.19
CA LYS A 39 -1.23 9.96 -1.56
C LYS A 39 -0.21 9.10 -2.29
N GLY A 40 -0.67 8.40 -3.28
CA GLY A 40 0.21 7.59 -4.10
C GLY A 40 -0.53 6.95 -5.25
N GLY A 41 0.21 6.23 -6.04
CA GLY A 41 -0.33 5.52 -7.20
C GLY A 41 0.75 4.71 -7.87
N GLY A 42 0.42 4.16 -9.01
CA GLY A 42 1.38 3.36 -9.76
C GLY A 42 0.71 2.38 -10.70
N LYS A 43 1.40 1.29 -10.91
CA LYS A 43 0.99 0.21 -11.80
C LYS A 43 0.51 -0.99 -10.98
N PRO A 44 -0.20 -1.96 -11.60
CA PRO A 44 -0.59 -3.18 -10.89
C PRO A 44 0.59 -3.96 -10.27
N THR A 45 1.78 -3.86 -10.86
CA THR A 45 2.97 -4.56 -10.39
C THR A 45 3.83 -3.75 -9.42
N LEU A 46 3.68 -2.41 -9.41
CA LEU A 46 4.48 -1.54 -8.56
C LEU A 46 3.76 -0.23 -8.29
N ALA A 47 3.57 0.08 -7.04
CA ALA A 47 2.96 1.34 -6.61
C ALA A 47 3.80 1.99 -5.52
N ARG A 48 3.80 3.32 -5.50
CA ARG A 48 4.55 4.12 -4.54
C ARG A 48 3.69 5.25 -4.02
N GLY A 49 3.95 5.62 -2.79
CA GLY A 49 3.25 6.75 -2.19
C GLY A 49 3.92 7.20 -0.91
N GLY A 50 3.34 8.19 -0.29
CA GLY A 50 3.83 8.68 0.99
C GLY A 50 2.92 9.71 1.60
N GLY A 51 3.19 10.04 2.85
CA GLY A 51 2.42 11.04 3.58
C GLY A 51 3.13 11.49 4.85
N PRO A 52 2.59 12.51 5.53
CA PRO A 52 3.23 13.10 6.70
C PRO A 52 3.00 12.34 8.02
N ALA A 53 2.01 11.47 8.08
CA ALA A 53 1.59 10.87 9.36
C ALA A 53 2.37 9.59 9.68
N VAL A 54 3.60 9.75 10.17
CA VAL A 54 4.48 8.63 10.54
C VAL A 54 3.82 7.71 11.57
N GLY A 55 3.06 8.25 12.51
CA GLY A 55 2.33 7.46 13.51
C GLY A 55 1.27 6.54 12.92
N GLY A 56 0.89 6.73 11.66
CA GLY A 56 -0.08 5.89 10.99
C GLY A 56 0.50 4.64 10.32
N ILE A 57 1.82 4.43 10.39
CA ILE A 57 2.46 3.28 9.73
C ILE A 57 1.85 1.94 10.18
N PRO A 58 1.67 1.64 11.47
CA PRO A 58 1.06 0.37 11.88
C PRO A 58 -0.33 0.17 11.29
N ALA A 59 -1.18 1.20 11.34
CA ALA A 59 -2.53 1.12 10.77
C ALA A 59 -2.50 0.98 9.26
N GLY A 60 -1.55 1.64 8.58
CA GLY A 60 -1.36 1.52 7.14
C GLY A 60 -0.98 0.11 6.74
N LEU A 61 -0.06 -0.53 7.45
CA LEU A 61 0.34 -1.90 7.20
C LEU A 61 -0.83 -2.87 7.40
N GLU A 62 -1.63 -2.68 8.43
CA GLU A 62 -2.83 -3.49 8.65
C GLU A 62 -3.86 -3.32 7.53
N ALA A 63 -4.10 -2.08 7.12
CA ALA A 63 -5.03 -1.78 6.03
C ALA A 63 -4.59 -2.43 4.72
N GLY A 64 -3.28 -2.38 4.43
CA GLY A 64 -2.70 -3.02 3.26
C GLY A 64 -2.87 -4.53 3.30
N LEU A 65 -2.60 -5.15 4.43
CA LEU A 65 -2.76 -6.58 4.61
C LEU A 65 -4.22 -7.02 4.46
N ALA A 66 -5.15 -6.26 5.04
CA ALA A 66 -6.58 -6.55 4.91
C ALA A 66 -7.02 -6.47 3.44
N ARG A 67 -6.51 -5.48 2.70
CA ARG A 67 -6.83 -5.33 1.28
C ARG A 67 -6.27 -6.48 0.45
N VAL A 68 -5.08 -6.95 0.77
CA VAL A 68 -4.49 -8.13 0.10
C VAL A 68 -5.41 -9.34 0.28
N ARG A 69 -5.90 -9.56 1.49
CA ARG A 69 -6.83 -10.67 1.77
C ARG A 69 -8.12 -10.56 0.97
N GLU A 70 -8.68 -9.35 0.86
CA GLU A 70 -9.87 -9.11 0.06
C GLU A 70 -9.64 -9.40 -1.42
N LEU A 71 -8.52 -8.91 -1.97
CA LEU A 71 -8.21 -9.06 -3.39
C LEU A 71 -7.89 -10.49 -3.77
N LEU A 72 -7.32 -11.28 -2.89
CA LEU A 72 -7.04 -12.68 -3.14
C LEU A 72 -8.27 -13.58 -2.93
N GLY A 73 -9.38 -12.98 -2.58
CA GLY A 73 -10.67 -13.63 -2.75
C GLY A 73 -11.00 -14.71 -1.76
N SER A 74 -10.47 -14.57 -0.70
CA SER A 74 -10.93 -15.52 0.28
C SER A 74 -12.41 -15.45 0.56
#